data_24fe4eaad5063fe05eed2981b207ac96
#
_entry.id   24fe4eaad5063fe05eed2981b207ac96
#
_cell.length_a   1.000
_cell.length_b   1.000
_cell.length_c   1.000
_cell.angle_alpha   90.00
_cell.angle_beta   90.00
_cell.angle_gamma   90.00
#
_symmetry.space_group_name_H-M   'P 1'
#
loop_
_entity.id
_entity.type
_entity.pdbx_description
1 polymer ?
#
loop_
_entity_poly.entity_id
_entity_poly.type
_entity_poly.pdbx_seq_one_letter_code
_entity_poly.pdbx_strand_id
1 'polypeptide(L)'
;MKQEVLFIILNEYADWESAFVAASLHSGLMPGSEIKYIVKTVAPTLDAVCSLGGFRTLPDYSFDNLPSDYAALVLIGGMQWQSAEAERVFPIVQDAFEKGKVIGGICNAASFLCAHGFLNKVKHTGNTLAVLKQWGGERYTNEDGYLVGSRGSVGSSF
;
A
#
# COMPACT_ATOMS: atom_id res chain seq x y z
N MET A 1 -21.86 -10.37 1.94
CA MET A 1 -20.68 -10.32 2.85
C MET A 1 -19.88 -9.08 2.52
N LYS A 2 -19.27 -8.43 3.52
CA LYS A 2 -18.35 -7.31 3.29
C LYS A 2 -17.05 -7.86 2.71
N GLN A 3 -16.48 -7.16 1.73
CA GLN A 3 -15.18 -7.54 1.16
C GLN A 3 -14.03 -7.01 2.02
N GLU A 4 -12.94 -7.72 2.05
CA GLU A 4 -11.74 -7.30 2.77
C GLU A 4 -10.90 -6.32 1.93
N VAL A 5 -10.29 -5.35 2.59
CA VAL A 5 -9.23 -4.49 2.05
C VAL A 5 -7.99 -4.76 2.89
N LEU A 6 -6.93 -5.22 2.23
CA LEU A 6 -5.71 -5.64 2.87
C LEU A 6 -4.73 -4.47 2.97
N PHE A 7 -4.27 -4.16 4.19
CA PHE A 7 -3.26 -3.14 4.45
C PHE A 7 -1.93 -3.81 4.75
N ILE A 8 -0.97 -3.70 3.84
CA ILE A 8 0.41 -4.14 4.07
C ILE A 8 1.10 -3.15 5.01
N ILE A 9 1.54 -3.66 6.15
CA ILE A 9 2.31 -2.91 7.14
C ILE A 9 3.65 -3.58 7.43
N LEU A 10 4.71 -2.79 7.45
CA LEU A 10 6.04 -3.20 7.88
C LEU A 10 6.38 -2.52 9.21
N ASN A 11 7.43 -2.96 9.90
CA ASN A 11 7.92 -2.19 11.05
C ASN A 11 8.20 -0.73 10.65
N GLU A 12 7.99 0.19 11.57
CA GLU A 12 8.09 1.64 11.33
C GLU A 12 7.13 2.14 10.24
N TYR A 13 5.92 1.54 10.14
CA TYR A 13 4.88 2.07 9.27
C TYR A 13 4.34 3.41 9.81
N ALA A 14 3.87 4.26 8.91
CA ALA A 14 3.33 5.58 9.25
C ALA A 14 1.87 5.46 9.72
N ASP A 15 1.64 5.70 11.01
CA ASP A 15 0.32 5.58 11.65
C ASP A 15 -0.76 6.40 10.96
N TRP A 16 -0.44 7.66 10.64
CA TRP A 16 -1.38 8.61 10.07
C TRP A 16 -1.83 8.25 8.65
N GLU A 17 -1.05 7.48 7.90
CA GLU A 17 -1.38 7.12 6.53
C GLU A 17 -2.48 6.05 6.47
N SER A 18 -2.43 5.09 7.40
CA SER A 18 -3.42 4.02 7.47
C SER A 18 -4.72 4.47 8.15
N ALA A 19 -4.63 5.31 9.18
CA ALA A 19 -5.71 5.60 10.11
C ALA A 19 -6.96 6.18 9.42
N PHE A 20 -6.79 7.19 8.56
CA PHE A 20 -7.92 7.85 7.91
C PHE A 20 -8.62 6.94 6.90
N VAL A 21 -7.85 6.26 6.06
CA VAL A 21 -8.39 5.33 5.05
C VAL A 21 -9.07 4.14 5.74
N ALA A 22 -8.44 3.58 6.76
CA ALA A 22 -9.03 2.48 7.54
C ALA A 22 -10.35 2.89 8.19
N ALA A 23 -10.39 4.05 8.85
CA ALA A 23 -11.61 4.55 9.47
C ALA A 23 -12.73 4.77 8.45
N SER A 24 -12.42 5.34 7.29
CA SER A 24 -13.40 5.60 6.24
C SER A 24 -13.98 4.31 5.66
N LEU A 25 -13.14 3.31 5.38
CA LEU A 25 -13.55 2.05 4.80
C LEU A 25 -14.29 1.14 5.79
N HIS A 26 -13.77 1.05 7.02
CA HIS A 26 -14.24 0.09 8.02
C HIS A 26 -15.49 0.57 8.78
N SER A 27 -15.54 1.85 9.12
CA SER A 27 -16.65 2.43 9.91
C SER A 27 -17.68 3.21 9.10
N GLY A 28 -17.39 3.50 7.82
CA GLY A 28 -18.28 4.29 6.98
C GLY A 28 -18.43 5.73 7.46
N LEU A 29 -17.34 6.34 7.96
CA LEU A 29 -17.33 7.71 8.48
C LEU A 29 -17.78 8.76 7.47
N MET A 30 -17.71 8.47 6.18
CA MET A 30 -18.19 9.37 5.13
C MET A 30 -19.72 9.40 5.12
N PRO A 31 -20.36 10.56 5.29
CA PRO A 31 -21.82 10.67 5.28
C PRO A 31 -22.42 10.09 3.99
N GLY A 32 -23.44 9.24 4.12
CA GLY A 32 -24.13 8.62 3.00
C GLY A 32 -23.45 7.41 2.38
N SER A 33 -22.33 6.95 2.91
CA SER A 33 -21.68 5.73 2.44
C SER A 33 -22.15 4.50 3.20
N GLU A 34 -22.44 3.43 2.47
CA GLU A 34 -22.63 2.10 3.08
C GLU A 34 -21.26 1.48 3.41
N ILE A 35 -21.17 0.85 4.58
CA ILE A 35 -19.97 0.08 4.95
C ILE A 35 -19.92 -1.19 4.11
N LYS A 36 -19.09 -1.18 3.06
CA LYS A 36 -18.90 -2.31 2.14
C LYS A 36 -17.67 -3.15 2.44
N TYR A 37 -16.73 -2.61 3.22
CA TYR A 37 -15.39 -3.18 3.40
C TYR A 37 -15.08 -3.46 4.87
N ILE A 38 -14.14 -4.40 5.07
CA ILE A 38 -13.48 -4.67 6.35
C ILE A 38 -11.99 -4.51 6.11
N VAL A 39 -11.35 -3.64 6.87
CA VAL A 39 -9.90 -3.48 6.80
C VAL A 39 -9.22 -4.61 7.57
N LYS A 40 -8.23 -5.24 6.95
CA LYS A 40 -7.39 -6.29 7.51
C LYS A 40 -5.92 -5.93 7.34
N THR A 41 -5.14 -6.12 8.38
CA THR A 41 -3.70 -5.86 8.35
C THR A 41 -2.92 -7.11 7.96
N VAL A 42 -1.88 -6.90 7.16
CA VAL A 42 -0.99 -7.95 6.65
C VAL A 42 0.45 -7.55 6.92
N ALA A 43 1.24 -8.45 7.47
CA ALA A 43 2.64 -8.20 7.81
C ALA A 43 3.52 -9.42 7.47
N PRO A 44 4.86 -9.32 7.57
CA PRO A 44 5.76 -10.44 7.26
C PRO A 44 5.46 -11.72 8.04
N THR A 45 5.06 -11.59 9.30
CA THR A 45 4.63 -12.68 10.19
C THR A 45 3.37 -12.25 10.95
N LEU A 46 2.87 -13.10 11.85
CA LEU A 46 1.78 -12.74 12.79
C LEU A 46 2.28 -12.07 14.08
N ASP A 47 3.57 -11.80 14.19
CA ASP A 47 4.12 -11.05 15.32
C ASP A 47 3.70 -9.58 15.25
N ALA A 48 3.68 -8.91 16.41
CA ALA A 48 3.31 -7.51 16.47
C ALA A 48 4.28 -6.62 15.70
N VAL A 49 3.75 -5.80 14.79
CA VAL A 49 4.47 -4.76 14.06
C VAL A 49 4.40 -3.45 14.84
N CYS A 50 5.51 -2.76 14.96
CA CYS A 50 5.60 -1.47 15.64
C CYS A 50 5.56 -0.32 14.62
N SER A 51 4.70 0.67 14.85
CA SER A 51 4.61 1.87 14.01
C SER A 51 5.67 2.90 14.35
N LEU A 52 5.78 3.96 13.55
CA LEU A 52 6.60 5.14 13.85
C LEU A 52 6.17 5.84 15.15
N GLY A 53 4.88 5.85 15.46
CA GLY A 53 4.33 6.39 16.70
C GLY A 53 4.46 5.48 17.92
N GLY A 54 5.02 4.27 17.75
CA GLY A 54 5.20 3.29 18.83
C GLY A 54 3.97 2.43 19.09
N PHE A 55 2.92 2.49 18.27
CA PHE A 55 1.79 1.57 18.40
C PHE A 55 2.17 0.17 17.94
N ARG A 56 1.69 -0.82 18.68
CA ARG A 56 1.90 -2.24 18.38
C ARG A 56 0.62 -2.82 17.77
N THR A 57 0.72 -3.23 16.51
CA THR A 57 -0.40 -3.83 15.77
C THR A 57 -0.15 -5.31 15.58
N LEU A 58 -1.10 -6.13 16.02
CA LEU A 58 -1.13 -7.55 15.64
C LEU A 58 -1.76 -7.68 14.27
N PRO A 59 -1.05 -8.23 13.27
CA PRO A 59 -1.61 -8.41 11.94
C PRO A 59 -2.71 -9.48 11.93
N ASP A 60 -3.69 -9.29 11.03
CA ASP A 60 -4.72 -10.32 10.78
C ASP A 60 -4.18 -11.47 9.93
N TYR A 61 -3.23 -11.18 9.02
CA TYR A 61 -2.61 -12.14 8.11
C TYR A 61 -1.11 -11.97 8.04
N SER A 62 -0.40 -13.07 7.73
CA SER A 62 1.00 -13.02 7.32
C SER A 62 1.14 -13.03 5.80
N PHE A 63 2.32 -12.68 5.27
CA PHE A 63 2.63 -12.77 3.84
C PHE A 63 2.47 -14.18 3.27
N ASP A 64 2.63 -15.20 4.12
CA ASP A 64 2.55 -16.59 3.71
C ASP A 64 1.10 -17.15 3.80
N ASN A 65 0.16 -16.39 4.35
CA ASN A 65 -1.22 -16.85 4.53
C ASN A 65 -2.22 -15.72 4.30
N LEU A 66 -2.33 -15.29 3.05
CA LEU A 66 -3.30 -14.30 2.61
C LEU A 66 -4.66 -14.94 2.28
N PRO A 67 -5.77 -14.20 2.44
CA PRO A 67 -7.06 -14.67 1.96
C PRO A 67 -7.07 -14.81 0.43
N SER A 68 -7.81 -15.78 -0.07
CA SER A 68 -7.90 -16.05 -1.52
C SER A 68 -8.65 -14.96 -2.28
N ASP A 69 -9.53 -14.22 -1.61
CA ASP A 69 -10.31 -13.11 -2.21
C ASP A 69 -10.31 -11.89 -1.29
N TYR A 70 -10.10 -10.73 -1.92
CA TYR A 70 -10.15 -9.41 -1.30
C TYR A 70 -10.41 -8.35 -2.37
N ALA A 71 -10.88 -7.18 -1.98
CA ALA A 71 -11.22 -6.10 -2.91
C ALA A 71 -10.01 -5.28 -3.34
N ALA A 72 -9.12 -4.98 -2.41
CA ALA A 72 -8.00 -4.08 -2.64
C ALA A 72 -6.80 -4.42 -1.75
N LEU A 73 -5.62 -4.02 -2.23
CA LEU A 73 -4.34 -4.09 -1.53
C LEU A 73 -3.81 -2.66 -1.35
N VAL A 74 -3.59 -2.23 -0.12
CA VAL A 74 -3.07 -0.91 0.20
C VAL A 74 -1.74 -1.04 0.94
N LEU A 75 -0.67 -0.52 0.35
CA LEU A 75 0.66 -0.53 0.91
C LEU A 75 0.84 0.75 1.74
N ILE A 76 0.97 0.59 3.05
CA ILE A 76 1.13 1.72 3.97
C ILE A 76 2.60 2.13 4.01
N GLY A 77 2.87 3.41 3.86
CA GLY A 77 4.22 3.95 3.89
C GLY A 77 4.90 3.77 5.24
N GLY A 78 6.16 4.12 5.29
CA GLY A 78 7.02 3.96 6.46
C GLY A 78 8.49 3.87 6.06
N MET A 79 9.34 3.43 6.98
CA MET A 79 10.79 3.49 6.80
C MET A 79 11.41 2.21 6.22
N GLN A 80 10.67 1.09 6.22
CA GLN A 80 11.24 -0.24 5.89
C GLN A 80 11.04 -0.70 4.43
N TRP A 81 10.60 0.18 3.53
CA TRP A 81 10.30 -0.18 2.13
C TRP A 81 11.53 -0.46 1.25
N GLN A 82 12.75 -0.38 1.79
CA GLN A 82 14.01 -0.82 1.14
C GLN A 82 14.64 -2.03 1.86
N SER A 83 13.94 -2.63 2.80
CA SER A 83 14.43 -3.81 3.53
C SER A 83 14.22 -5.10 2.73
N ALA A 84 14.90 -6.17 3.14
CA ALA A 84 14.68 -7.51 2.60
C ALA A 84 13.24 -8.02 2.84
N GLU A 85 12.59 -7.57 3.92
CA GLU A 85 11.18 -7.90 4.17
C GLU A 85 10.25 -7.22 3.17
N ALA A 86 10.54 -5.99 2.75
CA ALA A 86 9.78 -5.30 1.73
C ALA A 86 9.81 -6.04 0.38
N GLU A 87 10.94 -6.66 0.02
CA GLU A 87 11.04 -7.43 -1.21
C GLU A 87 10.07 -8.64 -1.24
N ARG A 88 9.68 -9.18 -0.08
CA ARG A 88 8.65 -10.22 0.01
C ARG A 88 7.25 -9.72 -0.35
N VAL A 89 7.04 -8.41 -0.38
CA VAL A 89 5.77 -7.80 -0.82
C VAL A 89 5.61 -7.84 -2.34
N PHE A 90 6.73 -7.87 -3.10
CA PHE A 90 6.68 -7.85 -4.55
C PHE A 90 5.77 -8.94 -5.15
N PRO A 91 5.92 -10.23 -4.81
CA PRO A 91 5.04 -11.28 -5.36
C PRO A 91 3.57 -11.10 -4.95
N ILE A 92 3.28 -10.49 -3.80
CA ILE A 92 1.91 -10.20 -3.36
C ILE A 92 1.28 -9.12 -4.25
N VAL A 93 2.04 -8.05 -4.53
CA VAL A 93 1.60 -6.98 -5.44
C VAL A 93 1.45 -7.50 -6.87
N GLN A 94 2.36 -8.34 -7.32
CA GLN A 94 2.31 -8.94 -8.65
C GLN A 94 1.05 -9.81 -8.82
N ASP A 95 0.73 -10.65 -7.85
CA ASP A 95 -0.49 -11.47 -7.86
C ASP A 95 -1.76 -10.61 -7.85
N ALA A 96 -1.80 -9.55 -7.02
CA ALA A 96 -2.89 -8.60 -6.98
C ALA A 96 -3.07 -7.87 -8.33
N PHE A 97 -1.96 -7.49 -8.95
CA PHE A 97 -1.95 -6.84 -10.26
C PHE A 97 -2.51 -7.77 -11.35
N GLU A 98 -2.04 -9.02 -11.41
CA GLU A 98 -2.49 -10.02 -12.37
C GLU A 98 -3.97 -10.38 -12.22
N LYS A 99 -4.48 -10.31 -10.99
CA LYS A 99 -5.91 -10.51 -10.67
C LYS A 99 -6.77 -9.27 -10.88
N GLY A 100 -6.19 -8.15 -11.34
CA GLY A 100 -6.91 -6.89 -11.55
C GLY A 100 -7.47 -6.28 -10.26
N LYS A 101 -6.83 -6.50 -9.12
CA LYS A 101 -7.23 -5.90 -7.84
C LYS A 101 -6.86 -4.43 -7.79
N VAL A 102 -7.61 -3.65 -7.02
CA VAL A 102 -7.22 -2.26 -6.73
C VAL A 102 -5.96 -2.27 -5.87
N ILE A 103 -4.93 -1.55 -6.30
CA ILE A 103 -3.67 -1.42 -5.58
C ILE A 103 -3.44 0.06 -5.24
N GLY A 104 -3.18 0.35 -3.99
CA GLY A 104 -2.78 1.66 -3.51
C GLY A 104 -1.43 1.60 -2.80
N GLY A 105 -0.63 2.65 -2.94
CA GLY A 105 0.62 2.81 -2.20
C GLY A 105 0.79 4.24 -1.73
N ILE A 106 1.23 4.44 -0.49
CA ILE A 106 1.37 5.75 0.13
C ILE A 106 2.84 5.99 0.48
N CYS A 107 3.34 7.22 0.24
CA CYS A 107 4.69 7.63 0.65
C CYS A 107 5.78 6.71 0.07
N ASN A 108 6.64 6.12 0.90
CA ASN A 108 7.71 5.21 0.46
C ASN A 108 7.18 3.91 -0.18
N ALA A 109 5.95 3.49 0.13
CA ALA A 109 5.32 2.37 -0.57
C ALA A 109 5.04 2.70 -2.05
N ALA A 110 4.69 3.95 -2.38
CA ALA A 110 4.60 4.39 -3.77
C ALA A 110 5.97 4.32 -4.47
N SER A 111 7.05 4.67 -3.76
CA SER A 111 8.41 4.54 -4.29
C SER A 111 8.82 3.09 -4.51
N PHE A 112 8.38 2.17 -3.65
CA PHE A 112 8.54 0.72 -3.85
C PHE A 112 7.81 0.25 -5.11
N LEU A 113 6.55 0.65 -5.32
CA LEU A 113 5.81 0.34 -6.54
C LEU A 113 6.52 0.88 -7.79
N CYS A 114 7.10 2.08 -7.69
CA CYS A 114 7.92 2.67 -8.75
C CYS A 114 9.16 1.82 -9.07
N ALA A 115 9.90 1.42 -8.04
CA ALA A 115 11.12 0.62 -8.18
C ALA A 115 10.88 -0.74 -8.86
N HIS A 116 9.67 -1.28 -8.72
CA HIS A 116 9.25 -2.53 -9.34
C HIS A 116 8.47 -2.34 -10.66
N GLY A 117 8.37 -1.11 -11.18
CA GLY A 117 7.81 -0.83 -12.50
C GLY A 117 6.28 -0.76 -12.58
N PHE A 118 5.57 -0.90 -11.46
CA PHE A 118 4.10 -0.86 -11.44
C PHE A 118 3.51 0.50 -11.86
N LEU A 119 4.29 1.58 -11.80
CA LEU A 119 3.83 2.93 -12.16
C LEU A 119 4.07 3.30 -13.63
N ASN A 120 4.71 2.44 -14.42
CA ASN A 120 5.16 2.78 -15.77
C ASN A 120 4.04 2.97 -16.80
N LYS A 121 2.82 2.53 -16.51
CA LYS A 121 1.68 2.64 -17.44
C LYS A 121 0.49 3.40 -16.88
N VAL A 122 0.61 3.99 -15.69
CA VAL A 122 -0.50 4.66 -15.00
C VAL A 122 -0.14 6.08 -14.62
N LYS A 123 -1.14 6.96 -14.54
CA LYS A 123 -0.99 8.26 -13.91
C LYS A 123 -0.81 8.04 -12.41
N HIS A 124 0.18 8.68 -11.84
CA HIS A 124 0.58 8.43 -10.45
C HIS A 124 1.15 9.69 -9.80
N THR A 125 1.32 9.62 -8.50
CA THR A 125 2.07 10.59 -7.70
C THR A 125 3.03 9.85 -6.78
N GLY A 126 3.70 10.54 -5.91
CA GLY A 126 4.63 9.99 -4.92
C GLY A 126 5.10 11.11 -4.00
N ASN A 127 6.07 10.85 -3.15
CA ASN A 127 6.64 11.88 -2.28
C ASN A 127 7.19 13.07 -3.09
N THR A 128 8.04 12.77 -4.08
CA THR A 128 8.46 13.70 -5.14
C THR A 128 8.86 12.90 -6.37
N LEU A 129 8.86 13.57 -7.55
CA LEU A 129 9.38 12.94 -8.76
C LEU A 129 10.86 12.53 -8.62
N ALA A 130 11.67 13.35 -7.92
CA ALA A 130 13.07 13.05 -7.68
C ALA A 130 13.26 11.75 -6.87
N VAL A 131 12.44 11.51 -5.86
CA VAL A 131 12.46 10.27 -5.07
C VAL A 131 12.05 9.08 -5.93
N LEU A 132 11.01 9.20 -6.76
CA LEU A 132 10.60 8.13 -7.67
C LEU A 132 11.73 7.77 -8.65
N LYS A 133 12.39 8.76 -9.25
CA LYS A 133 13.56 8.54 -10.12
C LYS A 133 14.71 7.85 -9.40
N GLN A 134 14.99 8.27 -8.17
CA GLN A 134 16.05 7.68 -7.35
C GLN A 134 15.78 6.21 -7.05
N TRP A 135 14.55 5.86 -6.66
CA TRP A 135 14.20 4.48 -6.31
C TRP A 135 14.00 3.60 -7.54
N GLY A 136 13.36 4.12 -8.58
CA GLY A 136 13.07 3.39 -9.81
C GLY A 136 14.28 3.21 -10.72
N GLY A 137 15.21 4.17 -10.71
CA GLY A 137 16.37 4.17 -11.60
C GLY A 137 15.93 4.00 -13.06
N GLU A 138 16.63 3.13 -13.80
CA GLU A 138 16.31 2.81 -15.20
C GLU A 138 14.97 2.09 -15.38
N ARG A 139 14.40 1.52 -14.33
CA ARG A 139 13.09 0.84 -14.39
C ARG A 139 11.92 1.82 -14.41
N TYR A 140 12.12 3.06 -13.97
CA TYR A 140 11.09 4.08 -13.99
C TYR A 140 11.09 4.81 -15.33
N THR A 141 10.09 4.53 -16.16
CA THR A 141 10.01 4.99 -17.55
C THR A 141 8.81 5.90 -17.83
N ASN A 142 8.06 6.32 -16.82
CA ASN A 142 6.82 7.09 -16.98
C ASN A 142 6.83 8.41 -16.20
N GLU A 143 7.83 9.25 -16.43
CA GLU A 143 7.91 10.58 -15.81
C GLU A 143 6.73 11.48 -16.16
N ASP A 144 6.26 11.40 -17.41
CA ASP A 144 5.12 12.17 -17.91
C ASP A 144 3.79 11.77 -17.26
N GLY A 145 3.73 10.59 -16.65
CA GLY A 145 2.58 10.14 -15.89
C GLY A 145 2.53 10.70 -14.47
N TYR A 146 3.58 11.39 -14.02
CA TYR A 146 3.64 11.96 -12.67
C TYR A 146 2.71 13.17 -12.55
N LEU A 147 1.81 13.11 -11.58
CA LEU A 147 0.91 14.19 -11.24
C LEU A 147 1.39 14.88 -9.95
N VAL A 148 1.47 16.21 -9.97
CA VAL A 148 1.74 16.99 -8.78
C VAL A 148 0.51 16.94 -7.89
N GLY A 149 0.59 16.18 -6.81
CA GLY A 149 -0.49 16.01 -5.84
C GLY A 149 0.00 16.22 -4.42
N SER A 150 -0.93 16.37 -3.50
CA SER A 150 -0.62 16.42 -2.07
C SER A 150 -0.08 15.08 -1.62
N ARG A 151 1.18 15.05 -1.28
CA ARG A 151 1.92 13.96 -0.61
C ARG A 151 1.33 12.54 -0.76
N GLY A 152 1.75 11.88 -1.82
CA GLY A 152 2.09 10.47 -1.75
C GLY A 152 0.97 9.45 -1.64
N SER A 153 -0.14 9.57 -2.36
CA SER A 153 -1.00 8.41 -2.58
C SER A 153 -1.07 8.06 -4.06
N VAL A 154 -0.81 6.81 -4.38
CA VAL A 154 -1.06 6.23 -5.70
C VAL A 154 -2.25 5.31 -5.55
N GLY A 155 -3.32 5.63 -6.27
CA GLY A 155 -4.40 4.69 -6.51
C GLY A 155 -4.33 4.30 -7.98
N SER A 156 -4.24 3.02 -8.28
CA SER A 156 -4.45 2.51 -9.63
C SER A 156 -5.72 1.68 -9.65
N SER A 157 -6.65 2.06 -10.49
CA SER A 157 -7.67 1.16 -11.02
C SER A 157 -7.18 0.73 -12.39
N PHE A 158 -6.88 -0.53 -12.53
CA PHE A 158 -6.57 -1.14 -13.83
C PHE A 158 -7.86 -1.59 -14.49
#